data_0a7963d4dc814497e15580ced7085863
#
_entry.id   0a7963d4dc814497e15580ced7085863
#
_cell.length_a   1.000
_cell.length_b   1.000
_cell.length_c   1.000
_cell.angle_alpha   90.00
_cell.angle_beta   90.00
_cell.angle_gamma   90.00
#
_symmetry.space_group_name_H-M   'P 1'
#
loop_
_entity.id
_entity.type
_entity.pdbx_description
1 polymer ?
#
loop_
_entity_poly.entity_id
_entity_poly.type
_entity_poly.pdbx_seq_one_letter_code
_entity_poly.pdbx_strand_id
1 'polypeptide(L)'
;MNRLHELKAARNSMTKPTLFVTNDDGVDAPGIQHLIRELNIHEYPLIVLAPATEQSATGMRISVRKKLKVTKRQDITDNLQINKKIPLKVYSLDGSPCDCVIVALDGGLSMLEPDFKPSMCISGVNQGPNLSVDIMHS
;
A
#
# COMPACT_ATOMS: atom_id res chain seq x y z
N MET A 1 28.65 -22.91 -2.91
CA MET A 1 27.61 -22.53 -3.44
C MET A 1 27.71 -21.86 -4.60
N ASN A 2 26.81 -22.01 -5.18
CA ASN A 2 26.99 -21.77 -6.50
C ASN A 2 26.38 -20.48 -6.94
N ARG A 3 26.99 -19.92 -7.93
CA ARG A 3 26.64 -18.69 -8.55
C ARG A 3 25.23 -18.73 -9.16
N LEU A 4 24.82 -19.89 -9.61
CA LEU A 4 23.51 -20.08 -10.17
C LEU A 4 22.40 -19.84 -9.15
N HIS A 5 22.62 -20.28 -7.92
CA HIS A 5 21.68 -20.09 -6.83
C HIS A 5 21.56 -18.60 -6.46
N GLU A 6 22.68 -17.89 -6.45
CA GLU A 6 22.69 -16.46 -6.21
C GLU A 6 21.98 -15.70 -7.31
N LEU A 7 22.16 -16.09 -8.56
CA LEU A 7 21.48 -15.47 -9.69
C LEU A 7 19.97 -15.72 -9.65
N LYS A 8 19.55 -16.90 -9.25
CA LYS A 8 18.13 -17.19 -9.09
C LYS A 8 17.49 -16.37 -7.98
N ALA A 9 18.17 -16.23 -6.86
CA ALA A 9 17.68 -15.41 -5.76
C ALA A 9 17.59 -13.94 -6.16
N ALA A 10 18.59 -13.43 -6.86
CA ALA A 10 18.59 -12.06 -7.35
C ALA A 10 17.48 -11.83 -8.38
N ARG A 11 17.28 -12.79 -9.29
CA ARG A 11 16.21 -12.71 -10.28
C ARG A 11 14.83 -12.71 -9.62
N ASN A 12 14.62 -13.57 -8.63
CA ASN A 12 13.34 -13.64 -7.93
C ASN A 12 13.05 -12.35 -7.18
N SER A 13 14.06 -11.74 -6.56
CA SER A 13 13.85 -10.47 -5.87
C SER A 13 13.58 -9.32 -6.83
N MET A 14 14.00 -9.45 -8.11
CA MET A 14 13.79 -8.42 -9.13
C MET A 14 12.52 -8.64 -9.94
N THR A 15 11.87 -9.81 -9.87
CA THR A 15 10.72 -10.13 -10.72
C THR A 15 9.42 -9.51 -10.23
N LYS A 16 9.32 -9.15 -8.96
CA LYS A 16 8.11 -8.57 -8.40
C LYS A 16 8.38 -7.13 -7.95
N PRO A 17 7.74 -6.17 -8.60
CA PRO A 17 7.90 -4.77 -8.20
C PRO A 17 7.24 -4.51 -6.84
N THR A 18 7.77 -3.54 -6.14
CA THR A 18 7.12 -3.05 -4.92
C THR A 18 5.91 -2.21 -5.31
N LEU A 19 4.79 -2.48 -4.68
CA LEU A 19 3.55 -1.79 -4.97
C LEU A 19 3.16 -0.87 -3.82
N PHE A 20 2.67 0.31 -4.16
CA PHE A 20 2.01 1.20 -3.22
C PHE A 20 0.51 1.01 -3.35
N VAL A 21 -0.17 0.73 -2.23
CA VAL A 21 -1.60 0.45 -2.21
C VAL A 21 -2.32 1.48 -1.34
N THR A 22 -3.42 2.00 -1.84
CA THR A 22 -4.29 2.93 -1.13
C THR A 22 -5.75 2.65 -1.48
N ASN A 23 -6.69 3.32 -0.82
CA ASN A 23 -8.12 3.20 -1.13
C ASN A 23 -8.91 4.40 -0.62
N ASP A 24 -10.21 4.42 -0.91
CA ASP A 24 -11.14 5.45 -0.42
C ASP A 24 -11.83 5.03 0.88
N ASP A 25 -11.98 3.75 1.11
CA ASP A 25 -12.82 3.23 2.20
C ASP A 25 -12.09 3.13 3.54
N GLY A 26 -10.80 3.36 3.55
CA GLY A 26 -10.01 3.26 4.77
C GLY A 26 -9.22 1.98 4.88
N VAL A 27 -8.19 2.00 5.71
CA VAL A 27 -7.25 0.90 5.85
C VAL A 27 -7.88 -0.35 6.47
N ASP A 28 -8.95 -0.16 7.26
CA ASP A 28 -9.65 -1.28 7.90
C ASP A 28 -10.75 -1.90 7.03
N ALA A 29 -11.00 -1.35 5.84
CA ALA A 29 -12.04 -1.86 4.97
C ALA A 29 -11.72 -3.26 4.46
N PRO A 30 -12.72 -4.15 4.34
CA PRO A 30 -12.48 -5.53 3.89
C PRO A 30 -11.87 -5.61 2.49
N GLY A 31 -12.24 -4.70 1.60
CA GLY A 31 -11.76 -4.71 0.22
C GLY A 31 -10.24 -4.56 0.10
N ILE A 32 -9.69 -3.55 0.76
CA ILE A 32 -8.25 -3.34 0.71
C ILE A 32 -7.50 -4.45 1.47
N GLN A 33 -8.07 -4.95 2.55
CA GLN A 33 -7.45 -6.03 3.31
C GLN A 33 -7.37 -7.31 2.48
N HIS A 34 -8.43 -7.61 1.75
CA HIS A 34 -8.43 -8.76 0.84
C HIS A 34 -7.37 -8.60 -0.26
N LEU A 35 -7.29 -7.41 -0.83
CA LEU A 35 -6.30 -7.10 -1.87
C LEU A 35 -4.87 -7.25 -1.35
N ILE A 36 -4.59 -6.71 -0.16
CA ILE A 36 -3.27 -6.83 0.47
C ILE A 36 -2.89 -8.29 0.66
N ARG A 37 -3.82 -9.08 1.18
CA ARG A 37 -3.59 -10.49 1.43
C ARG A 37 -3.27 -11.24 0.14
N GLU A 38 -4.05 -11.01 -0.91
CA GLU A 38 -3.84 -11.65 -2.20
C GLU A 38 -2.51 -11.26 -2.82
N LEU A 39 -2.16 -9.98 -2.77
CA LEU A 39 -0.89 -9.52 -3.31
C LEU A 39 0.30 -10.08 -2.54
N ASN A 40 0.18 -10.22 -1.23
CA ASN A 40 1.22 -10.85 -0.42
C ASN A 40 1.40 -12.32 -0.79
N ILE A 41 0.28 -13.05 -0.97
CA ILE A 41 0.33 -14.46 -1.38
C ILE A 41 1.06 -14.59 -2.72
N HIS A 42 0.84 -13.65 -3.63
CA HIS A 42 1.49 -13.64 -4.93
C HIS A 42 2.87 -13.00 -4.93
N GLU A 43 3.43 -12.78 -3.75
CA GLU A 43 4.83 -12.39 -3.56
C GLU A 43 5.15 -10.95 -4.00
N TYR A 44 4.18 -10.04 -3.95
CA TYR A 44 4.44 -8.63 -4.19
C TYR A 44 4.83 -7.93 -2.89
N PRO A 45 6.01 -7.31 -2.83
CA PRO A 45 6.32 -6.43 -1.70
C PRO A 45 5.37 -5.23 -1.69
N LEU A 46 4.82 -4.90 -0.53
CA LEU A 46 3.78 -3.88 -0.43
C LEU A 46 4.12 -2.83 0.60
N ILE A 47 3.83 -1.58 0.23
CA ILE A 47 3.69 -0.51 1.20
C ILE A 47 2.27 0.06 1.04
N VAL A 48 1.54 0.11 2.14
CA VAL A 48 0.15 0.55 2.17
C VAL A 48 0.05 1.83 2.97
N LEU A 49 -0.57 2.82 2.38
CA LEU A 49 -0.93 4.06 3.08
C LEU A 49 -2.35 4.40 2.68
N ALA A 50 -3.27 4.27 3.61
CA ALA A 50 -4.68 4.46 3.35
C ALA A 50 -5.30 5.29 4.48
N PRO A 51 -6.47 5.90 4.25
CA PRO A 51 -7.12 6.69 5.29
C PRO A 51 -7.39 5.86 6.53
N ALA A 52 -7.28 6.50 7.69
CA ALA A 52 -7.59 5.84 8.96
C ALA A 52 -9.07 5.50 9.09
N THR A 53 -9.92 6.28 8.44
CA THR A 53 -11.36 6.08 8.44
C THR A 53 -11.91 6.23 7.03
N GLU A 54 -13.15 5.77 6.81
CA GLU A 54 -13.81 5.91 5.53
C GLU A 54 -13.93 7.39 5.12
N GLN A 55 -13.51 7.71 3.90
CA GLN A 55 -13.50 9.07 3.37
C GLN A 55 -14.37 9.25 2.13
N SER A 56 -15.12 8.23 1.75
CA SER A 56 -15.89 8.28 0.51
C SER A 56 -16.97 9.36 0.50
N ALA A 57 -17.49 9.75 1.67
CA ALA A 57 -18.51 10.79 1.78
C ALA A 57 -17.94 12.21 1.76
N THR A 58 -16.63 12.38 1.86
CA THR A 58 -16.02 13.70 1.98
C THR A 58 -15.49 14.25 0.67
N GLY A 59 -15.47 13.45 -0.39
CA GLY A 59 -14.95 13.86 -1.69
C GLY A 59 -13.45 14.14 -1.67
N MET A 60 -13.01 14.89 -2.65
CA MET A 60 -11.59 15.22 -2.75
C MET A 60 -11.27 16.41 -1.85
N ARG A 61 -10.81 16.12 -0.65
CA ARG A 61 -10.33 17.14 0.25
C ARG A 61 -8.82 17.07 0.36
N ILE A 62 -8.18 18.20 0.16
CA ILE A 62 -6.75 18.35 0.37
C ILE A 62 -6.54 19.19 1.61
N SER A 63 -5.96 18.58 2.65
CA SER A 63 -5.76 19.26 3.94
C SER A 63 -4.36 19.85 4.00
N VAL A 64 -4.08 20.86 3.21
CA VAL A 64 -2.74 21.40 3.00
C VAL A 64 -2.13 22.02 4.25
N ARG A 65 -2.95 22.43 5.21
CA ARG A 65 -2.48 23.11 6.42
C ARG A 65 -2.66 22.32 7.69
N LYS A 66 -3.13 21.08 7.57
CA LYS A 66 -3.37 20.22 8.72
C LYS A 66 -2.15 19.33 8.94
N LYS A 67 -1.76 19.14 10.20
CA LYS A 67 -0.77 18.12 10.52
C LYS A 67 -1.39 16.76 10.31
N LEU A 68 -0.86 16.00 9.38
CA LEU A 68 -1.33 14.67 9.08
C LEU A 68 -0.62 13.68 9.98
N LYS A 69 -1.38 12.83 10.63
CA LYS A 69 -0.83 11.80 11.51
C LYS A 69 -0.77 10.48 10.78
N VAL A 70 0.42 9.91 10.69
CA VAL A 70 0.65 8.59 10.12
C VAL A 70 0.82 7.59 11.27
N THR A 71 0.09 6.50 11.22
CA THR A 71 0.15 5.45 12.22
C THR A 71 0.54 4.13 11.57
N LYS A 72 1.55 3.46 12.11
CA LYS A 72 1.91 2.13 11.65
C LYS A 72 0.89 1.12 12.16
N ARG A 73 0.31 0.35 11.24
CA ARG A 73 -0.71 -0.63 11.57
C ARG A 73 -0.13 -2.03 11.54
N GLN A 74 0.66 -2.33 12.56
CA GLN A 74 1.29 -3.65 12.69
C GLN A 74 0.26 -4.77 12.88
N ASP A 75 -0.88 -4.46 13.47
CA ASP A 75 -1.99 -5.40 13.63
C ASP A 75 -2.47 -5.94 12.27
N ILE A 76 -2.60 -5.06 11.29
CA ILE A 76 -3.00 -5.46 9.94
C ILE A 76 -1.90 -6.27 9.26
N THR A 77 -0.65 -5.84 9.40
CA THR A 77 0.48 -6.58 8.85
C THR A 77 0.50 -8.00 9.40
N ASP A 78 0.34 -8.16 10.70
CA ASP A 78 0.39 -9.48 11.33
C ASP A 78 -0.74 -10.39 10.84
N ASN A 79 -1.93 -9.82 10.57
CA ASN A 79 -3.07 -10.60 10.10
C ASN A 79 -3.01 -10.97 8.61
N LEU A 80 -2.44 -10.10 7.79
CA LEU A 80 -2.52 -10.24 6.33
C LEU A 80 -1.24 -10.74 5.69
N GLN A 81 -0.12 -10.71 6.40
CA GLN A 81 1.15 -11.18 5.86
C GLN A 81 1.23 -12.70 5.94
N ILE A 82 0.57 -13.36 5.00
CA ILE A 82 0.56 -14.81 4.92
C ILE A 82 1.96 -15.33 4.57
N ASN A 83 2.60 -14.70 3.59
CA ASN A 83 3.98 -15.02 3.25
C ASN A 83 4.91 -14.07 4.01
N LYS A 84 5.51 -14.60 5.09
CA LYS A 84 6.36 -13.80 5.98
C LYS A 84 7.67 -13.37 5.34
N LYS A 85 8.05 -13.96 4.22
CA LYS A 85 9.27 -13.60 3.50
C LYS A 85 9.10 -12.36 2.63
N ILE A 86 7.87 -12.01 2.32
CA ILE A 86 7.57 -10.87 1.44
C ILE A 86 7.28 -9.64 2.31
N PRO A 87 8.01 -8.54 2.11
CA PRO A 87 7.81 -7.34 2.92
C PRO A 87 6.40 -6.78 2.78
N LEU A 88 5.80 -6.44 3.92
CA LEU A 88 4.49 -5.80 3.98
C LEU A 88 4.53 -4.74 5.09
N LYS A 89 4.33 -3.50 4.70
CA LYS A 89 4.27 -2.37 5.63
C LYS A 89 2.95 -1.66 5.46
N VAL A 90 2.18 -1.55 6.54
CA VAL A 90 0.84 -0.94 6.50
C VAL A 90 0.81 0.28 7.42
N TYR A 91 0.38 1.39 6.85
CA TYR A 91 0.21 2.65 7.56
C TYR A 91 -1.19 3.21 7.31
N SER A 92 -1.73 3.85 8.31
CA SER A 92 -2.94 4.64 8.14
C SER A 92 -2.61 6.12 8.26
N LEU A 93 -3.34 6.93 7.54
CA LEU A 93 -3.19 8.38 7.56
C LEU A 93 -4.48 9.02 8.01
N ASP A 94 -4.39 9.93 8.98
CA ASP A 94 -5.53 10.73 9.38
C ASP A 94 -5.75 11.85 8.37
N GLY A 95 -6.27 11.48 7.22
CA GLY A 95 -6.48 12.38 6.09
C GLY A 95 -7.32 11.71 5.02
N SER A 96 -7.52 12.43 3.92
CA SER A 96 -8.30 11.94 2.79
C SER A 96 -7.48 11.00 1.90
N PRO A 97 -8.13 10.27 0.98
CA PRO A 97 -7.39 9.49 -0.02
C PRO A 97 -6.40 10.33 -0.83
N CYS A 98 -6.77 11.55 -1.18
CA CYS A 98 -5.85 12.48 -1.86
C CYS A 98 -4.63 12.79 -1.01
N ASP A 99 -4.83 13.00 0.30
CA ASP A 99 -3.71 13.24 1.22
C ASP A 99 -2.74 12.07 1.22
N CYS A 100 -3.25 10.84 1.18
CA CYS A 100 -2.41 9.64 1.12
C CYS A 100 -1.52 9.64 -0.11
N VAL A 101 -2.08 9.96 -1.28
CA VAL A 101 -1.32 10.01 -2.52
C VAL A 101 -0.29 11.13 -2.49
N ILE A 102 -0.68 12.30 -2.01
CA ILE A 102 0.23 13.44 -1.92
C ILE A 102 1.39 13.14 -0.98
N VAL A 103 1.12 12.59 0.20
CA VAL A 103 2.16 12.21 1.14
C VAL A 103 3.10 11.18 0.51
N ALA A 104 2.54 10.20 -0.19
CA ALA A 104 3.33 9.15 -0.83
C ALA A 104 4.25 9.72 -1.91
N LEU A 105 3.70 10.58 -2.78
CA LEU A 105 4.46 11.17 -3.89
C LEU A 105 5.47 12.22 -3.44
N ASP A 106 5.20 12.88 -2.33
CA ASP A 106 6.02 13.99 -1.83
C ASP A 106 7.12 13.51 -0.88
N GLY A 107 7.54 12.26 -1.00
CA GLY A 107 8.65 11.72 -0.24
C GLY A 107 8.28 11.11 1.11
N GLY A 108 6.99 11.12 1.46
CA GLY A 108 6.54 10.56 2.74
C GLY A 108 6.84 9.09 2.89
N LEU A 109 6.66 8.31 1.83
CA LEU A 109 6.98 6.88 1.87
C LEU A 109 8.47 6.64 2.05
N SER A 110 9.31 7.46 1.42
CA SER A 110 10.76 7.35 1.57
C SER A 110 11.22 7.67 3.00
N MET A 111 10.49 8.54 3.68
CA MET A 111 10.77 8.84 5.09
C MET A 111 10.36 7.70 6.01
N LEU A 112 9.22 7.06 5.70
CA LEU A 112 8.70 5.96 6.51
C LEU A 112 9.47 4.67 6.29
N GLU A 113 9.73 4.35 5.03
CA GLU A 113 10.41 3.12 4.62
C GLU A 113 11.41 3.44 3.51
N PRO A 114 12.64 3.84 3.86
CA PRO A 114 13.64 4.26 2.85
C PRO A 114 13.99 3.18 1.84
N ASP A 115 13.85 1.90 2.22
CA ASP A 115 14.19 0.79 1.34
C ASP A 115 13.07 0.43 0.37
N PHE A 116 11.88 1.01 0.56
CA PHE A 116 10.75 0.75 -0.33
C PHE A 116 10.69 1.81 -1.41
N LYS A 117 10.82 1.38 -2.66
CA LYS A 117 10.69 2.25 -3.82
C LYS A 117 9.59 1.69 -4.71
N PRO A 118 8.33 2.11 -4.50
CA PRO A 118 7.23 1.56 -5.27
C PRO A 118 7.36 1.90 -6.75
N SER A 119 7.08 0.91 -7.59
CA SER A 119 7.07 1.06 -9.04
C SER A 119 5.68 1.33 -9.59
N MET A 120 4.64 1.05 -8.80
CA MET A 120 3.26 1.15 -9.25
C MET A 120 2.37 1.47 -8.06
N CYS A 121 1.34 2.28 -8.30
CA CYS A 121 0.31 2.58 -7.32
C CYS A 121 -0.98 1.86 -7.68
N ILE A 122 -1.59 1.19 -6.72
CA ILE A 122 -2.89 0.55 -6.88
C ILE A 122 -3.86 1.20 -5.91
N SER A 123 -4.94 1.74 -6.42
CA SER A 123 -6.03 2.29 -5.62
C SER A 123 -7.28 1.43 -5.78
N GLY A 124 -7.80 0.91 -4.70
CA GLY A 124 -8.97 0.03 -4.68
C GLY A 124 -8.88 -0.93 -3.50
N VAL A 125 -9.76 -1.87 -3.32
CA VAL A 125 -10.94 -2.18 -4.13
C VAL A 125 -12.12 -1.46 -3.53
N ASN A 126 -12.95 -0.82 -4.35
CA ASN A 126 -14.15 -0.16 -3.85
C ASN A 126 -15.22 -1.19 -3.49
N GLN A 127 -15.87 -0.98 -2.36
CA GLN A 127 -17.05 -1.75 -2.02
C GLN A 127 -18.25 -1.16 -2.77
N GLY A 128 -18.94 -1.99 -3.51
CA GLY A 128 -20.12 -1.57 -4.24
C GLY A 128 -20.20 -2.25 -5.59
N PRO A 129 -21.24 -1.90 -6.38
CA PRO A 129 -21.44 -2.54 -7.67
C PRO A 129 -20.38 -2.20 -8.72
N ASN A 130 -19.54 -1.21 -8.46
CA ASN A 130 -18.47 -0.85 -9.38
C ASN A 130 -17.15 -1.45 -8.90
N LEU A 131 -16.91 -2.67 -9.31
CA LEU A 131 -15.63 -3.30 -9.06
C LEU A 131 -14.67 -2.86 -10.15
N SER A 132 -14.05 -1.73 -9.98
CA SER A 132 -12.98 -1.33 -10.87
C SER A 132 -11.68 -1.28 -10.11
N VAL A 133 -10.71 -1.96 -10.64
CA VAL A 133 -9.34 -1.79 -10.19
C VAL A 133 -8.77 -0.66 -11.04
N ASP A 134 -8.67 0.52 -10.44
CA ASP A 134 -8.07 1.63 -11.14
C ASP A 134 -6.57 1.56 -10.98
N ILE A 135 -5.92 1.18 -12.05
CA ILE A 135 -4.48 1.28 -12.12
C ILE A 135 -4.16 2.71 -12.46
N MET A 136 -3.58 3.42 -11.48
CA MET A 136 -3.20 4.79 -11.73
C MET A 136 -1.91 4.81 -12.52
N HIS A 137 -2.03 5.27 -13.73
CA HIS A 137 -0.86 5.60 -14.52
C HIS A 137 -0.48 7.03 -14.19
N SER A 138 0.56 7.20 -13.45
CA SER A 138 1.13 8.52 -13.26
C SER A 138 2.15 8.81 -14.34
#